data_6012a63e01bd55305ec3aab05efa6ef0
#
_entry.id   6012a63e01bd55305ec3aab05efa6ef0
#
_cell.length_a   1.000
_cell.length_b   1.000
_cell.length_c   1.000
_cell.angle_alpha   90.00
_cell.angle_beta   90.00
_cell.angle_gamma   90.00
#
_symmetry.space_group_name_H-M   'P 1'
#
loop_
_entity.id
_entity.type
_entity.pdbx_description
1 polymer ?
#
loop_
_entity_poly.entity_id
_entity_poly.type
_entity_poly.pdbx_seq_one_letter_code
_entity_poly.pdbx_strand_id
1 'polypeptide(L)'
;MNQNVYLVSVADEGKRLDQFLKERTGLTRSEVQKWIKAGNVSLLPKKMIHSNYHVSEGDRISFFWEEKKKQELIGQNIPLDILYEDNDMIVINKRRGVVVHPGAGNTEGTLVNALLFHCGEQLRSVGDPERPGIVHRLDKDTSGVMVAAKSERAYGILQKEIASHKAQRCYIAVSYTHLRA
;
A
#
# COMPACT_ATOMS: atom_id res chain seq x y z
N MET A 1 -22.36 0.06 -1.23
CA MET A 1 -22.13 -1.19 -2.00
C MET A 1 -22.36 -0.89 -3.46
N ASN A 2 -21.34 -1.07 -4.28
CA ASN A 2 -21.45 -0.92 -5.73
C ASN A 2 -21.74 -2.30 -6.33
N GLN A 3 -22.80 -2.41 -7.12
CA GLN A 3 -23.12 -3.62 -7.86
C GLN A 3 -23.04 -3.31 -9.35
N ASN A 4 -22.21 -4.03 -10.08
CA ASN A 4 -22.14 -3.95 -11.53
C ASN A 4 -22.32 -5.33 -12.16
N VAL A 5 -22.95 -5.34 -13.31
CA VAL A 5 -23.01 -6.53 -14.18
C VAL A 5 -22.20 -6.23 -15.43
N TYR A 6 -21.17 -7.02 -15.66
CA TYR A 6 -20.29 -6.91 -16.82
C TYR A 6 -20.68 -7.99 -17.84
N LEU A 7 -20.90 -7.58 -19.08
CA LEU A 7 -21.07 -8.49 -20.21
C LEU A 7 -19.71 -8.72 -20.86
N VAL A 8 -19.35 -9.97 -21.04
CA VAL A 8 -18.10 -10.35 -21.72
C VAL A 8 -18.29 -10.24 -23.23
N SER A 9 -17.41 -9.48 -23.87
CA SER A 9 -17.37 -9.30 -25.32
C SER A 9 -16.42 -10.31 -25.96
N VAL A 10 -16.51 -10.45 -27.29
CA VAL A 10 -15.58 -11.27 -28.10
C VAL A 10 -14.11 -10.92 -27.82
N ALA A 11 -13.79 -9.62 -27.63
CA ALA A 11 -12.43 -9.15 -27.36
C ALA A 11 -11.89 -9.59 -25.97
N ASP A 12 -12.76 -10.01 -25.08
CA ASP A 12 -12.41 -10.43 -23.71
C ASP A 12 -12.42 -11.95 -23.55
N GLU A 13 -12.85 -12.69 -24.57
CA GLU A 13 -12.95 -14.16 -24.53
C GLU A 13 -11.60 -14.80 -24.17
N GLY A 14 -11.65 -15.80 -23.30
CA GLY A 14 -10.47 -16.53 -22.84
C GLY A 14 -9.62 -15.81 -21.80
N LYS A 15 -9.90 -14.54 -21.47
CA LYS A 15 -9.21 -13.87 -20.37
C LYS A 15 -9.53 -14.53 -19.03
N ARG A 16 -8.58 -14.50 -18.11
CA ARG A 16 -8.86 -14.91 -16.72
C ARG A 16 -9.80 -13.90 -16.06
N LEU A 17 -10.73 -14.40 -15.26
CA LEU A 17 -11.71 -13.58 -14.54
C LEU A 17 -11.06 -12.46 -13.71
N ASP A 18 -9.96 -12.76 -12.99
CA ASP A 18 -9.26 -11.78 -12.17
C ASP A 18 -8.64 -10.66 -13.01
N GLN A 19 -8.19 -10.96 -14.21
CA GLN A 19 -7.67 -9.97 -15.16
C GLN A 19 -8.79 -9.15 -15.80
N PHE A 20 -9.85 -9.82 -16.27
CA PHE A 20 -11.02 -9.16 -16.85
C PHE A 20 -11.62 -8.13 -15.89
N LEU A 21 -11.85 -8.53 -14.62
CA LEU A 21 -12.41 -7.61 -13.62
C LEU A 21 -11.47 -6.49 -13.24
N LYS A 22 -10.15 -6.73 -13.16
CA LYS A 22 -9.15 -5.66 -12.97
C LYS A 22 -9.29 -4.57 -14.04
N GLU A 23 -9.37 -4.95 -15.31
CA GLU A 23 -9.46 -4.02 -16.45
C GLU A 23 -10.77 -3.20 -16.41
N ARG A 24 -11.85 -3.76 -15.90
CA ARG A 24 -13.17 -3.12 -15.84
C ARG A 24 -13.41 -2.28 -14.60
N THR A 25 -12.73 -2.57 -13.50
CA THR A 25 -13.01 -1.94 -12.21
C THR A 25 -11.93 -0.96 -11.76
N GLY A 26 -10.74 -1.02 -12.34
CA GLY A 26 -9.57 -0.25 -11.88
C GLY A 26 -8.96 -0.77 -10.57
N LEU A 27 -9.52 -1.83 -9.99
CA LEU A 27 -8.99 -2.48 -8.78
C LEU A 27 -7.68 -3.23 -9.08
N THR A 28 -6.86 -3.42 -8.06
CA THR A 28 -5.69 -4.29 -8.20
C THR A 28 -6.10 -5.76 -8.31
N ARG A 29 -5.28 -6.58 -8.96
CA ARG A 29 -5.55 -8.01 -9.10
C ARG A 29 -5.73 -8.72 -7.75
N SER A 30 -4.98 -8.34 -6.75
CA SER A 30 -5.09 -8.90 -5.39
C SER A 30 -6.41 -8.53 -4.70
N GLU A 31 -6.93 -7.33 -4.93
CA GLU A 31 -8.24 -6.93 -4.43
C GLU A 31 -9.36 -7.71 -5.11
N VAL A 32 -9.32 -7.81 -6.44
CA VAL A 32 -10.28 -8.61 -7.20
C VAL A 32 -10.29 -10.07 -6.70
N GLN A 33 -9.13 -10.68 -6.49
CA GLN A 33 -9.04 -12.05 -5.98
C GLN A 33 -9.63 -12.21 -4.56
N LYS A 34 -9.46 -11.20 -3.69
CA LYS A 34 -10.10 -11.19 -2.37
C LYS A 34 -11.62 -11.19 -2.48
N TRP A 35 -12.18 -10.36 -3.36
CA TRP A 35 -13.61 -10.28 -3.59
C TRP A 35 -14.19 -11.55 -4.20
N ILE A 36 -13.46 -12.20 -5.14
CA ILE A 36 -13.84 -13.49 -5.70
C ILE A 36 -13.90 -14.56 -4.58
N LYS A 37 -12.86 -14.64 -3.73
CA LYS A 37 -12.81 -15.57 -2.60
C LYS A 37 -13.93 -15.32 -1.59
N ALA A 38 -14.32 -14.08 -1.39
CA ALA A 38 -15.43 -13.70 -0.52
C ALA A 38 -16.83 -14.03 -1.09
N GLY A 39 -16.92 -14.57 -2.33
CA GLY A 39 -18.17 -14.91 -2.96
C GLY A 39 -18.93 -13.72 -3.58
N ASN A 40 -18.25 -12.57 -3.71
CA ASN A 40 -18.86 -11.34 -4.22
C ASN A 40 -18.86 -11.26 -5.76
N VAL A 41 -18.41 -12.30 -6.42
CA VAL A 41 -18.40 -12.43 -7.89
C VAL A 41 -19.16 -13.68 -8.28
N SER A 42 -20.11 -13.55 -9.19
CA SER A 42 -20.89 -14.67 -9.70
C SER A 42 -21.18 -14.53 -11.19
N LEU A 43 -21.24 -15.66 -11.88
CA LEU A 43 -21.78 -15.76 -13.22
C LEU A 43 -23.32 -15.85 -13.14
N LEU A 44 -24.03 -15.07 -13.93
CA LEU A 44 -25.49 -15.14 -13.97
C LEU A 44 -25.98 -16.22 -14.97
N PRO A 45 -27.02 -17.00 -14.61
CA PRO A 45 -27.74 -17.02 -13.35
C PRO A 45 -27.02 -17.83 -12.26
N LYS A 46 -26.55 -17.13 -11.21
CA LYS A 46 -25.95 -17.59 -9.94
C LYS A 46 -25.08 -18.86 -9.99
N LYS A 47 -23.93 -18.79 -10.64
CA LYS A 47 -22.86 -19.79 -10.52
C LYS A 47 -21.66 -19.15 -9.82
N MET A 48 -21.19 -19.74 -8.71
CA MET A 48 -19.91 -19.33 -8.10
C MET A 48 -18.76 -19.69 -9.03
N ILE A 49 -17.82 -18.75 -9.19
CA ILE A 49 -16.68 -18.89 -10.08
C ILE A 49 -15.39 -18.59 -9.32
N HIS A 50 -14.30 -19.20 -9.76
CA HIS A 50 -12.96 -19.00 -9.17
C HIS A 50 -12.15 -17.99 -9.99
N SER A 51 -11.10 -17.45 -9.38
CA SER A 51 -10.24 -16.43 -9.99
C SER A 51 -9.54 -16.87 -11.29
N ASN A 52 -9.37 -18.17 -11.48
CA ASN A 52 -8.78 -18.77 -12.68
C ASN A 52 -9.79 -19.12 -13.76
N TYR A 53 -11.08 -18.84 -13.56
CA TYR A 53 -12.09 -19.02 -14.58
C TYR A 53 -11.73 -18.19 -15.82
N HIS A 54 -11.85 -18.80 -17.01
CA HIS A 54 -11.67 -18.11 -18.29
C HIS A 54 -13.05 -17.69 -18.78
N VAL A 55 -13.20 -16.37 -18.95
CA VAL A 55 -14.50 -15.81 -19.37
C VAL A 55 -14.78 -16.15 -20.82
N SER A 56 -16.04 -16.41 -21.14
CA SER A 56 -16.52 -16.68 -22.49
C SER A 56 -17.43 -15.55 -22.98
N GLU A 57 -17.47 -15.33 -24.29
CA GLU A 57 -18.39 -14.36 -24.89
C GLU A 57 -19.83 -14.60 -24.42
N GLY A 58 -20.53 -13.54 -24.07
CA GLY A 58 -21.87 -13.58 -23.54
C GLY A 58 -22.01 -13.86 -22.05
N ASP A 59 -20.91 -14.18 -21.37
CA ASP A 59 -20.93 -14.32 -19.91
C ASP A 59 -21.39 -13.02 -19.25
N ARG A 60 -22.32 -13.14 -18.30
CA ARG A 60 -22.78 -12.02 -17.47
C ARG A 60 -22.23 -12.16 -16.07
N ILE A 61 -21.26 -11.33 -15.73
CA ILE A 61 -20.55 -11.41 -14.46
C ILE A 61 -21.09 -10.32 -13.53
N SER A 62 -21.73 -10.75 -12.43
CA SER A 62 -22.14 -9.85 -11.35
C SER A 62 -21.00 -9.71 -10.36
N PHE A 63 -20.65 -8.48 -10.05
CA PHE A 63 -19.59 -8.14 -9.09
C PHE A 63 -20.07 -7.10 -8.08
N PHE A 64 -19.98 -7.46 -6.80
CA PHE A 64 -20.29 -6.59 -5.67
C PHE A 64 -18.99 -6.22 -4.96
N TRP A 65 -18.71 -4.93 -4.84
CA TRP A 65 -17.56 -4.47 -4.02
C TRP A 65 -17.92 -3.21 -3.25
N GLU A 66 -17.27 -3.04 -2.14
CA GLU A 66 -17.29 -1.80 -1.40
C GLU A 66 -16.03 -1.02 -1.72
N GLU A 67 -16.18 0.22 -2.19
CA GLU A 67 -15.05 1.13 -2.18
C GLU A 67 -14.57 1.25 -0.74
N LYS A 68 -13.32 0.84 -0.51
CA LYS A 68 -12.68 1.21 0.74
C LYS A 68 -12.71 2.73 0.81
N LYS A 69 -13.45 3.31 1.76
CA LYS A 69 -13.27 4.71 2.10
C LYS A 69 -11.77 4.90 2.33
N LYS A 70 -11.13 5.70 1.49
CA LYS A 70 -9.73 6.10 1.73
C LYS A 70 -9.72 6.68 3.13
N GLN A 71 -9.06 6.01 4.04
CA GLN A 71 -8.93 6.48 5.40
C GLN A 71 -8.10 7.75 5.33
N GLU A 72 -8.68 8.86 5.76
CA GLU A 72 -7.97 10.12 5.76
C GLU A 72 -6.81 10.04 6.74
N LEU A 73 -5.61 10.29 6.24
CA LEU A 73 -4.43 10.37 7.07
C LEU A 73 -4.48 11.66 7.88
N ILE A 74 -4.63 11.54 9.19
CA ILE A 74 -4.70 12.69 10.12
C ILE A 74 -3.37 12.82 10.83
N GLY A 75 -2.82 14.05 10.87
CA GLY A 75 -1.64 14.36 11.67
C GLY A 75 -1.92 14.17 13.16
N GLN A 76 -1.03 13.49 13.87
CA GLN A 76 -1.17 13.21 15.31
C GLN A 76 0.07 13.68 16.05
N ASN A 77 -0.10 14.34 17.18
CA ASN A 77 1.00 14.81 18.04
C ASN A 77 1.69 13.62 18.73
N ILE A 78 2.54 12.94 17.97
CA ILE A 78 3.37 11.84 18.45
C ILE A 78 4.82 12.31 18.45
N PRO A 79 5.54 12.20 19.56
CA PRO A 79 6.93 12.64 19.65
C PRO A 79 7.84 11.92 18.66
N LEU A 80 8.58 12.69 17.86
CA LEU A 80 9.62 12.22 16.94
C LEU A 80 11.00 12.40 17.57
N ASP A 81 11.84 11.39 17.44
CA ASP A 81 13.27 11.48 17.78
C ASP A 81 14.03 11.88 16.51
N ILE A 82 14.18 13.20 16.31
CA ILE A 82 14.73 13.80 15.10
C ILE A 82 16.25 13.87 15.22
N LEU A 83 16.96 13.25 14.27
CA LEU A 83 18.41 13.25 14.18
C LEU A 83 18.93 14.37 13.28
N TYR A 84 18.17 14.70 12.22
CA TYR A 84 18.47 15.77 11.27
C TYR A 84 17.19 16.22 10.58
N GLU A 85 17.09 17.49 10.28
CA GLU A 85 16.00 18.05 9.50
C GLU A 85 16.44 19.29 8.71
N ASP A 86 16.00 19.38 7.47
CA ASP A 86 16.09 20.56 6.63
C ASP A 86 14.78 20.81 5.87
N ASN A 87 14.79 21.63 4.83
CA ASN A 87 13.61 21.91 4.01
C ASN A 87 13.19 20.74 3.12
N ASP A 88 14.10 19.83 2.80
CA ASP A 88 13.92 18.77 1.82
C ASP A 88 13.68 17.39 2.45
N MET A 89 14.27 17.12 3.62
CA MET A 89 14.19 15.82 4.27
C MET A 89 14.20 15.91 5.79
N ILE A 90 13.75 14.84 6.44
CA ILE A 90 13.84 14.61 7.87
C ILE A 90 14.41 13.23 8.12
N VAL A 91 15.38 13.14 9.04
CA VAL A 91 15.99 11.88 9.51
C VAL A 91 15.61 11.66 10.95
N ILE A 92 15.05 10.51 11.24
CA ILE A 92 14.52 10.16 12.55
C ILE A 92 15.07 8.83 13.05
N ASN A 93 15.17 8.70 14.36
CA ASN A 93 15.39 7.44 15.03
C ASN A 93 14.04 6.80 15.37
N LYS A 94 13.55 5.90 14.49
CA LYS A 94 12.27 5.23 14.71
C LYS A 94 12.34 4.34 15.96
N ARG A 95 11.43 4.55 16.89
CA ARG A 95 11.32 3.69 18.07
C ARG A 95 10.73 2.32 17.72
N ARG A 96 11.13 1.30 18.47
CA ARG A 96 10.46 -0.01 18.45
C ARG A 96 8.98 0.12 18.80
N GLY A 97 8.13 -0.70 18.22
CA GLY A 97 6.68 -0.71 18.44
C GLY A 97 5.90 0.27 17.56
N VAL A 98 6.59 1.21 16.88
CA VAL A 98 5.96 2.19 15.97
C VAL A 98 5.85 1.62 14.56
N VAL A 99 4.63 1.60 14.02
CA VAL A 99 4.37 1.25 12.62
C VAL A 99 4.66 2.46 11.73
N VAL A 100 5.25 2.24 10.56
CA VAL A 100 5.65 3.35 9.67
C VAL A 100 4.44 4.04 9.03
N HIS A 101 3.49 3.29 8.47
CA HIS A 101 2.31 3.84 7.79
C HIS A 101 1.06 3.01 8.12
N PRO A 102 -0.14 3.59 8.04
CA PRO A 102 -1.37 2.87 8.32
C PRO A 102 -1.54 1.62 7.45
N GLY A 103 -2.13 0.59 8.04
CA GLY A 103 -2.37 -0.69 7.39
C GLY A 103 -3.35 -1.54 8.18
N ALA A 104 -3.54 -2.80 7.78
CA ALA A 104 -4.43 -3.71 8.48
C ALA A 104 -4.04 -3.85 9.97
N GLY A 105 -4.95 -3.50 10.87
CA GLY A 105 -4.76 -3.58 12.31
C GLY A 105 -4.06 -2.38 12.97
N ASN A 106 -3.54 -1.42 12.20
CA ASN A 106 -2.95 -0.19 12.71
C ASN A 106 -3.34 0.97 11.79
N THR A 107 -4.45 1.60 12.08
CA THR A 107 -5.03 2.67 11.24
C THR A 107 -4.53 4.07 11.62
N GLU A 108 -3.99 4.21 12.81
CA GLU A 108 -3.49 5.46 13.42
C GLU A 108 -2.30 5.17 14.34
N GLY A 109 -1.72 6.20 14.92
CA GLY A 109 -0.55 6.08 15.78
C GLY A 109 0.73 5.70 15.03
N THR A 110 0.78 5.98 13.72
CA THR A 110 1.91 5.61 12.87
C THR A 110 2.92 6.75 12.72
N LEU A 111 4.10 6.42 12.21
CA LEU A 111 5.12 7.42 11.92
C LEU A 111 4.61 8.48 10.91
N VAL A 112 3.83 8.07 9.92
CA VAL A 112 3.24 9.00 8.94
C VAL A 112 2.29 9.99 9.63
N ASN A 113 1.49 9.55 10.64
CA ASN A 113 0.66 10.47 11.39
C ASN A 113 1.50 11.50 12.16
N ALA A 114 2.63 11.08 12.75
CA ALA A 114 3.55 11.97 13.44
C ALA A 114 4.23 12.96 12.48
N LEU A 115 4.68 12.48 11.31
CA LEU A 115 5.30 13.32 10.29
C LEU A 115 4.32 14.35 9.72
N LEU A 116 3.06 13.97 9.48
CA LEU A 116 2.03 14.92 9.02
C LEU A 116 1.76 16.01 10.06
N PHE A 117 1.77 15.68 11.34
CA PHE A 117 1.61 16.69 12.39
C PHE A 117 2.81 17.63 12.45
N HIS A 118 4.02 17.10 12.37
CA HIS A 118 5.27 17.85 12.51
C HIS A 118 5.58 18.71 11.26
N CYS A 119 5.49 18.11 10.07
CA CYS A 119 5.84 18.79 8.81
C CYS A 119 4.69 19.61 8.21
N GLY A 120 3.45 19.39 8.66
CA GLY A 120 2.27 20.09 8.16
C GLY A 120 1.66 19.47 6.90
N GLU A 121 0.60 20.11 6.40
CA GLU A 121 -0.24 19.59 5.32
C GLU A 121 0.50 19.47 3.97
N GLN A 122 1.55 20.27 3.74
CA GLN A 122 2.35 20.18 2.52
C GLN A 122 2.97 18.80 2.31
N LEU A 123 3.20 18.04 3.39
CA LEU A 123 3.73 16.68 3.28
C LEU A 123 2.79 15.73 2.53
N ARG A 124 1.47 15.99 2.53
CA ARG A 124 0.46 15.14 1.84
C ARG A 124 0.69 15.03 0.33
N SER A 125 1.28 16.04 -0.27
CA SER A 125 1.59 16.08 -1.71
C SER A 125 2.91 15.44 -2.08
N VAL A 126 3.67 14.93 -1.10
CA VAL A 126 5.01 14.37 -1.34
C VAL A 126 4.92 12.86 -1.56
N GLY A 127 5.10 12.42 -2.80
CA GLY A 127 5.14 11.02 -3.18
C GLY A 127 3.78 10.30 -3.12
N ASP A 128 3.73 9.14 -2.46
CA ASP A 128 2.53 8.31 -2.39
C ASP A 128 1.50 8.87 -1.38
N PRO A 129 0.26 9.18 -1.79
CA PRO A 129 -0.76 9.73 -0.91
C PRO A 129 -1.13 8.85 0.30
N GLU A 130 -0.92 7.55 0.22
CA GLU A 130 -1.19 6.63 1.34
C GLU A 130 -0.04 6.60 2.37
N ARG A 131 1.14 7.06 1.97
CA ARG A 131 2.37 7.10 2.80
C ARG A 131 3.27 8.27 2.41
N PRO A 132 2.79 9.51 2.54
CA PRO A 132 3.49 10.70 2.08
C PRO A 132 4.90 10.81 2.70
N GLY A 133 5.85 11.16 1.86
CA GLY A 133 7.26 11.32 2.24
C GLY A 133 8.03 10.02 2.50
N ILE A 134 7.38 8.87 2.57
CA ILE A 134 8.02 7.59 2.93
C ILE A 134 8.70 6.96 1.71
N VAL A 135 10.03 6.88 1.74
CA VAL A 135 10.86 6.29 0.68
C VAL A 135 11.36 4.89 1.02
N HIS A 136 11.36 4.51 2.30
CA HIS A 136 11.66 3.15 2.79
C HIS A 136 10.97 2.89 4.12
N ARG A 137 11.05 1.67 4.62
CA ARG A 137 10.41 1.31 5.89
C ARG A 137 11.29 0.41 6.73
N LEU A 138 11.07 0.48 8.05
CA LEU A 138 11.46 -0.52 9.03
C LEU A 138 10.20 -1.22 9.55
N ASP A 139 10.32 -2.46 9.98
CA ASP A 139 9.21 -3.18 10.59
C ASP A 139 8.84 -2.57 11.95
N LYS A 140 7.64 -2.90 12.45
CA LYS A 140 7.11 -2.37 13.71
C LYS A 140 8.12 -2.48 14.86
N ASP A 141 8.68 -3.67 15.03
CA ASP A 141 9.57 -3.98 16.16
C ASP A 141 11.06 -3.73 15.87
N THR A 142 11.38 -3.22 14.70
CA THR A 142 12.73 -2.76 14.35
C THR A 142 12.84 -1.28 14.68
N SER A 143 13.84 -0.91 15.49
CA SER A 143 14.23 0.48 15.73
C SER A 143 15.39 0.87 14.82
N GLY A 144 15.60 2.17 14.64
CA GLY A 144 16.76 2.68 13.92
C GLY A 144 16.46 3.87 13.01
N VAL A 145 17.48 4.25 12.26
CA VAL A 145 17.48 5.45 11.43
C VAL A 145 16.57 5.27 10.23
N MET A 146 15.66 6.23 10.03
CA MET A 146 14.82 6.36 8.85
C MET A 146 14.90 7.76 8.28
N VAL A 147 14.84 7.87 6.96
CA VAL A 147 14.71 9.13 6.24
C VAL A 147 13.32 9.23 5.60
N ALA A 148 12.72 10.41 5.69
CA ALA A 148 11.52 10.77 4.95
C ALA A 148 11.75 12.06 4.15
N ALA A 149 11.15 12.16 2.99
CA ALA A 149 11.19 13.35 2.15
C ALA A 149 10.14 14.37 2.61
N LYS A 150 10.49 15.65 2.61
CA LYS A 150 9.59 16.79 2.85
C LYS A 150 9.25 17.54 1.57
N SER A 151 9.97 17.28 0.47
CA SER A 151 9.71 17.84 -0.85
C SER A 151 9.63 16.73 -1.91
N GLU A 152 8.88 16.98 -2.99
CA GLU A 152 8.75 16.04 -4.12
C GLU A 152 10.10 15.80 -4.82
N ARG A 153 10.94 16.85 -4.89
CA ARG A 153 12.31 16.75 -5.41
C ARG A 153 13.14 15.77 -4.60
N ALA A 154 13.14 15.90 -3.26
CA ALA A 154 13.87 15.00 -2.37
C ALA A 154 13.32 13.58 -2.44
N TYR A 155 12.00 13.42 -2.53
CA TYR A 155 11.35 12.12 -2.68
C TYR A 155 11.90 11.36 -3.89
N GLY A 156 11.93 12.00 -5.08
CA GLY A 156 12.44 11.36 -6.28
C GLY A 156 13.94 11.00 -6.22
N ILE A 157 14.76 11.83 -5.55
CA ILE A 157 16.19 11.57 -5.36
C ILE A 157 16.39 10.40 -4.39
N LEU A 158 15.81 10.50 -3.20
CA LEU A 158 15.96 9.47 -2.17
C LEU A 158 15.45 8.10 -2.63
N GLN A 159 14.34 8.07 -3.37
CA GLN A 159 13.81 6.83 -3.94
C GLN A 159 14.79 6.16 -4.90
N LYS A 160 15.45 6.95 -5.77
CA LYS A 160 16.49 6.45 -6.68
C LYS A 160 17.74 5.95 -5.94
N GLU A 161 18.21 6.69 -4.94
CA GLU A 161 19.40 6.31 -4.15
C GLU A 161 19.15 5.00 -3.36
N ILE A 162 17.93 4.82 -2.83
CA ILE A 162 17.54 3.61 -2.11
C ILE A 162 17.37 2.43 -3.09
N ALA A 163 16.72 2.64 -4.23
CA ALA A 163 16.49 1.60 -5.23
C ALA A 163 17.79 1.13 -5.90
N SER A 164 18.75 2.03 -6.08
CA SER A 164 20.08 1.70 -6.64
C SER A 164 21.07 1.14 -5.62
N HIS A 165 20.64 0.92 -4.37
CA HIS A 165 21.47 0.45 -3.25
C HIS A 165 22.69 1.34 -2.94
N LYS A 166 22.71 2.59 -3.35
CA LYS A 166 23.74 3.56 -2.97
C LYS A 166 23.63 3.98 -1.53
N ALA A 167 22.41 4.07 -1.00
CA ALA A 167 22.18 4.26 0.42
C ALA A 167 22.56 2.96 1.16
N GLN A 168 23.72 2.97 1.82
CA GLN A 168 24.19 1.82 2.59
C GLN A 168 23.35 1.64 3.85
N ARG A 169 22.95 0.40 4.12
CA ARG A 169 22.16 0.04 5.30
C ARG A 169 22.93 -0.98 6.12
N CYS A 170 23.05 -0.71 7.42
CA CYS A 170 23.63 -1.62 8.39
C CYS A 170 22.60 -1.97 9.44
N TYR A 171 22.48 -3.26 9.76
CA TYR A 171 21.56 -3.77 10.78
C TYR A 171 22.30 -4.60 11.79
N ILE A 172 21.96 -4.44 13.07
CA ILE A 172 22.38 -5.32 14.14
C ILE A 172 21.19 -6.21 14.50
N ALA A 173 21.35 -7.52 14.35
CA ALA A 173 20.33 -8.51 14.69
C ALA A 173 20.86 -9.52 15.69
N VAL A 174 20.02 -9.88 16.66
CA VAL A 174 20.26 -11.01 17.56
C VAL A 174 19.38 -12.18 17.10
N SER A 175 19.99 -13.31 16.79
CA SER A 175 19.27 -14.51 16.36
C SER A 175 19.63 -15.67 17.33
N TYR A 176 18.59 -16.41 17.71
CA TYR A 176 18.73 -17.63 18.52
C TYR A 176 18.90 -18.90 17.66
N THR A 177 18.85 -18.76 16.35
CA THR A 177 19.06 -19.86 15.41
C THR A 177 20.39 -19.68 14.68
N HIS A 178 21.12 -20.79 14.45
CA HIS A 178 22.28 -20.77 13.56
C HIS A 178 21.80 -20.39 12.14
N LEU A 179 22.12 -19.15 11.72
CA LEU A 179 22.03 -18.80 10.32
C LEU A 179 23.09 -19.61 9.59
N ARG A 180 22.70 -20.64 8.81
CA ARG A 180 23.61 -21.23 7.85
C ARG A 180 23.89 -20.18 6.78
N ALA A 181 25.15 -19.80 6.67
CA ALA A 181 25.64 -18.98 5.58
C ALA A 181 25.52 -19.75 4.24
#